data_5f0cc184f60cccfc9a78d6acae61d603
#
_entry.id   5f0cc184f60cccfc9a78d6acae61d603
#
_cell.length_a   1.000
_cell.length_b   1.000
_cell.length_c   1.000
_cell.angle_alpha   90.00
_cell.angle_beta   90.00
_cell.angle_gamma   90.00
#
_symmetry.space_group_name_H-M   'P 1'
#
loop_
_entity.id
_entity.type
_entity.pdbx_description
1 polymer ?
#
loop_
_entity_poly.entity_id
_entity_poly.type
_entity_poly.pdbx_seq_one_letter_code
_entity_poly.pdbx_strand_id
1 'polypeptide(L)'
;PFLRGDSNGDGTIGLSDAVHALNYLFLGGELPGCLSAADTNADGEVDISDAAYTLSFLFLGGPGLPAPTSCGNSDSESDEALGCEMATCEG
;
A
#
# COMPACT_ATOMS: atom_id res chain seq x y z
N PRO A 1 -6.25 5.66 9.86
CA PRO A 1 -6.27 4.23 9.59
C PRO A 1 -6.09 3.93 8.11
N PHE A 2 -5.58 2.76 7.81
CA PHE A 2 -5.36 2.34 6.43
C PHE A 2 -5.47 0.83 6.32
N LEU A 3 -5.62 0.37 5.07
CA LEU A 3 -5.57 -1.05 4.71
C LEU A 3 -4.29 -1.24 3.91
N ARG A 4 -3.39 -2.11 4.37
CA ARG A 4 -2.12 -2.33 3.70
C ARG A 4 -2.36 -2.83 2.28
N GLY A 5 -1.75 -2.19 1.30
CA GLY A 5 -1.91 -2.51 -0.12
C GLY A 5 -2.95 -1.66 -0.84
N ASP A 6 -3.74 -0.88 -0.12
CA ASP A 6 -4.76 -0.01 -0.70
C ASP A 6 -4.14 1.32 -1.13
N SER A 7 -3.34 1.28 -2.20
CA SER A 7 -2.56 2.42 -2.65
C SER A 7 -3.41 3.56 -3.18
N ASN A 8 -4.56 3.26 -3.78
CA ASN A 8 -5.43 4.29 -4.34
C ASN A 8 -6.50 4.79 -3.37
N GLY A 9 -6.60 4.19 -2.19
CA GLY A 9 -7.50 4.68 -1.15
C GLY A 9 -8.97 4.36 -1.36
N ASP A 10 -9.28 3.31 -2.13
CA ASP A 10 -10.67 2.95 -2.43
C ASP A 10 -11.28 1.95 -1.43
N GLY A 11 -10.51 1.52 -0.45
CA GLY A 11 -10.99 0.59 0.57
C GLY A 11 -10.88 -0.89 0.20
N THR A 12 -10.38 -1.20 -0.99
CA THR A 12 -10.20 -2.59 -1.44
C THR A 12 -8.80 -2.77 -2.02
N ILE A 13 -8.33 -4.01 -2.03
CA ILE A 13 -7.04 -4.34 -2.61
C ILE A 13 -7.29 -5.07 -3.92
N GLY A 14 -6.73 -4.53 -5.01
CA GLY A 14 -6.90 -5.10 -6.32
C GLY A 14 -5.81 -4.63 -7.28
N LEU A 15 -5.95 -5.01 -8.55
CA LEU A 15 -4.99 -4.63 -9.57
C LEU A 15 -4.81 -3.13 -9.67
N SER A 16 -5.88 -2.36 -9.45
CA SER A 16 -5.82 -0.90 -9.52
C SER A 16 -4.84 -0.31 -8.51
N ASP A 17 -4.61 -0.96 -7.38
CA ASP A 17 -3.64 -0.50 -6.40
C ASP A 17 -2.21 -0.61 -6.93
N ALA A 18 -1.88 -1.74 -7.55
CA ALA A 18 -0.57 -1.93 -8.16
C ALA A 18 -0.36 -0.95 -9.31
N VAL A 19 -1.39 -0.74 -10.14
CA VAL A 19 -1.32 0.22 -11.25
C VAL A 19 -1.13 1.65 -10.72
N HIS A 20 -1.84 2.02 -9.65
CA HIS A 20 -1.70 3.34 -9.04
C HIS A 20 -0.26 3.56 -8.55
N ALA A 21 0.33 2.58 -7.89
CA ALA A 21 1.71 2.66 -7.41
C ALA A 21 2.69 2.77 -8.57
N LEU A 22 2.50 1.98 -9.63
CA LEU A 22 3.36 2.04 -10.81
C LEU A 22 3.28 3.38 -11.52
N ASN A 23 2.09 3.96 -11.64
CA ASN A 23 1.93 5.29 -12.22
C ASN A 23 2.70 6.34 -11.41
N TYR A 24 2.61 6.28 -10.10
CA TYR A 24 3.37 7.20 -9.24
C TYR A 24 4.88 7.03 -9.44
N LEU A 25 5.36 5.78 -9.45
CA LEU A 25 6.79 5.50 -9.48
C LEU A 25 7.44 5.80 -10.83
N PHE A 26 6.75 5.52 -11.93
CA PHE A 26 7.37 5.56 -13.26
C PHE A 26 6.84 6.65 -14.18
N LEU A 27 5.61 7.08 -13.98
CA LEU A 27 4.98 8.05 -14.88
C LEU A 27 4.73 9.40 -14.23
N GLY A 28 5.23 9.58 -13.01
CA GLY A 28 5.03 10.83 -12.28
C GLY A 28 3.59 11.07 -11.91
N GLY A 29 2.81 10.01 -11.75
CA GLY A 29 1.42 10.11 -11.39
C GLY A 29 1.20 10.62 -9.98
N GLU A 30 -0.05 10.61 -9.55
CA GLU A 30 -0.45 11.14 -8.26
C GLU A 30 0.22 10.41 -7.11
N LEU A 31 0.78 11.18 -6.16
CA LEU A 31 1.35 10.63 -4.93
C LEU A 31 0.26 9.94 -4.12
N PRO A 32 0.47 8.68 -3.69
CA PRO A 32 -0.50 8.03 -2.82
C PRO A 32 -0.74 8.84 -1.55
N GLY A 33 -2.01 8.98 -1.16
CA GLY A 33 -2.37 9.74 0.03
C GLY A 33 -1.93 9.08 1.33
N CYS A 34 -1.72 7.77 1.30
CA CYS A 34 -1.23 7.01 2.45
C CYS A 34 -0.03 6.18 2.01
N LEU A 35 1.17 6.71 2.19
CA LEU A 35 2.40 6.01 1.80
C LEU A 35 2.57 4.70 2.56
N SER A 36 2.11 4.65 3.80
CA SER A 36 2.16 3.41 4.58
C SER A 36 1.35 2.29 3.93
N ALA A 37 0.20 2.62 3.35
CA ALA A 37 -0.61 1.63 2.64
C ALA A 37 0.06 1.18 1.34
N ALA A 38 0.75 2.09 0.66
CA ALA A 38 1.46 1.78 -0.58
C ALA A 38 2.72 0.94 -0.34
N ASP A 39 3.27 0.96 0.88
CA ASP A 39 4.41 0.13 1.27
C ASP A 39 3.92 -1.29 1.59
N THR A 40 3.61 -2.06 0.55
CA THR A 40 2.91 -3.34 0.71
C THR A 40 3.74 -4.43 1.35
N ASN A 41 5.06 -4.38 1.23
CA ASN A 41 5.95 -5.35 1.89
C ASN A 41 6.48 -4.85 3.24
N ALA A 42 6.10 -3.65 3.65
CA ALA A 42 6.44 -3.04 4.94
C ALA A 42 7.95 -2.92 5.17
N ASP A 43 8.70 -2.61 4.09
CA ASP A 43 10.16 -2.44 4.20
C ASP A 43 10.58 -0.99 4.48
N GLY A 44 9.64 -0.07 4.58
CA GLY A 44 9.91 1.33 4.86
C GLY A 44 10.12 2.20 3.63
N GLU A 45 10.02 1.63 2.43
CA GLU A 45 10.19 2.36 1.18
C GLU A 45 9.07 2.00 0.22
N VAL A 46 8.58 3.00 -0.52
CA VAL A 46 7.60 2.76 -1.59
C VAL A 46 8.36 2.73 -2.91
N ASP A 47 8.50 1.53 -3.48
CA ASP A 47 9.25 1.31 -4.72
C ASP A 47 8.62 0.20 -5.54
N ILE A 48 9.30 -0.23 -6.62
CA ILE A 48 8.73 -1.25 -7.52
C ILE A 48 8.49 -2.58 -6.81
N SER A 49 9.26 -2.89 -5.76
CA SER A 49 9.05 -4.16 -5.05
C SER A 49 7.68 -4.21 -4.38
N ASP A 50 7.10 -3.07 -4.02
CA ASP A 50 5.75 -3.02 -3.45
C ASP A 50 4.71 -3.41 -4.48
N ALA A 51 4.81 -2.89 -5.70
CA ALA A 51 3.90 -3.26 -6.77
C ALA A 51 4.05 -4.74 -7.11
N ALA A 52 5.28 -5.23 -7.21
CA ALA A 52 5.54 -6.65 -7.47
C ALA A 52 4.99 -7.54 -6.36
N TYR A 53 5.15 -7.13 -5.12
CA TYR A 53 4.62 -7.86 -3.96
C TYR A 53 3.10 -7.95 -4.01
N THR A 54 2.44 -6.83 -4.32
CA THR A 54 0.98 -6.80 -4.46
C THR A 54 0.51 -7.72 -5.58
N LEU A 55 1.17 -7.68 -6.73
CA LEU A 55 0.82 -8.54 -7.86
C LEU A 55 1.03 -10.02 -7.54
N SER A 56 2.09 -10.37 -6.84
CA SER A 56 2.33 -11.75 -6.39
C SER A 56 1.21 -12.23 -5.47
N PHE A 57 0.80 -11.39 -4.53
CA PHE A 57 -0.30 -11.72 -3.64
C PHE A 57 -1.61 -11.93 -4.41
N LEU A 58 -1.92 -11.05 -5.36
CA LEU A 58 -3.19 -11.09 -6.08
C LEU A 58 -3.30 -12.25 -7.08
N PHE A 59 -2.21 -12.56 -7.77
CA PHE A 59 -2.27 -13.45 -8.93
C PHE A 59 -1.51 -14.76 -8.76
N LEU A 60 -0.51 -14.81 -7.89
CA LEU A 60 0.34 -15.98 -7.73
C LEU A 60 0.15 -16.68 -6.38
N GLY A 61 -0.77 -16.19 -5.56
CA GLY A 61 -0.97 -16.75 -4.23
C GLY A 61 0.24 -16.57 -3.33
N GLY A 62 1.00 -15.51 -3.55
CA GLY A 62 2.21 -15.24 -2.76
C GLY A 62 1.91 -14.94 -1.31
N PRO A 63 2.94 -14.54 -0.53
CA PRO A 63 2.75 -14.23 0.88
C PRO A 63 1.67 -13.18 1.10
N GLY A 64 0.90 -13.34 2.16
CA GLY A 64 -0.10 -12.34 2.53
C GLY A 64 0.55 -11.00 2.84
N LEU A 65 -0.22 -9.93 2.71
CA LEU A 65 0.29 -8.60 3.02
C LEU A 65 0.45 -8.44 4.53
N PRO A 66 1.48 -7.70 4.99
CA PRO A 66 1.62 -7.40 6.42
C PRO A 66 0.43 -6.64 6.97
N ALA A 67 0.24 -6.69 8.29
CA ALA A 67 -0.82 -5.92 8.93
C ALA A 67 -0.63 -4.42 8.71
N PRO A 68 -1.71 -3.62 8.66
CA PRO A 68 -3.09 -4.02 8.89
C PRO A 68 -3.73 -4.68 7.66
N THR A 69 -4.31 -5.85 7.85
CA THR A 69 -5.00 -6.61 6.81
C THR A 69 -6.49 -6.29 6.72
N SER A 70 -6.95 -5.46 7.63
CA SER A 70 -8.27 -4.83 7.60
C SER A 70 -8.05 -3.40 8.04
N CYS A 71 -9.07 -2.56 7.92
CA CYS A 71 -8.91 -1.14 8.24
C CYS A 71 -8.41 -0.95 9.68
N GLY A 72 -7.27 -0.32 9.84
CA GLY A 72 -6.66 -0.11 11.16
C GLY A 72 -5.43 0.76 11.08
N ASN A 73 -4.77 0.89 12.21
CA ASN A 73 -3.54 1.67 12.33
C ASN A 73 -2.35 0.74 12.50
N SER A 74 -1.18 1.25 12.12
CA SER A 74 0.09 0.56 12.35
C SER A 74 0.93 1.38 13.30
N ASP A 75 1.59 0.71 14.23
CA ASP A 75 2.54 1.35 15.15
C ASP A 75 4.00 0.98 14.82
N SER A 76 4.25 0.42 13.64
CA SER A 76 5.62 0.16 13.20
C SER A 76 6.33 1.47 12.88
N GLU A 77 7.64 1.51 13.13
CA GLU A 77 8.44 2.71 12.86
C GLU A 77 8.46 3.08 11.38
N SER A 78 8.54 2.08 10.50
CA SER A 78 8.58 2.34 9.06
C SER A 78 7.26 2.93 8.57
N ASP A 79 6.14 2.46 9.08
CA ASP A 79 4.84 3.00 8.70
C ASP A 79 4.66 4.42 9.24
N GLU A 80 5.09 4.69 10.46
CA GLU A 80 5.04 6.04 11.02
C GLU A 80 5.94 7.00 10.25
N ALA A 81 7.11 6.55 9.81
CA ALA A 81 8.03 7.38 9.05
C ALA A 81 7.47 7.75 7.67
N LEU A 82 6.80 6.82 7.00
CA LEU A 82 6.16 7.09 5.71
C LEU A 82 4.91 7.96 5.88
N GLY A 83 4.16 7.71 6.94
CA GLY A 83 2.96 8.47 7.23
C GLY A 83 1.75 8.02 6.43
N CYS A 84 0.61 8.46 6.87
CA CYS A 84 -0.66 8.23 6.21
C CYS A 84 -1.49 9.50 6.36
N GLU A 85 -1.31 10.43 5.43
CA GLU A 85 -1.96 11.73 5.49
C GLU A 85 -3.46 11.62 5.24
N MET A 86 -3.85 10.69 4.37
CA MET A 86 -5.25 10.45 4.06
C MET A 86 -5.58 9.01 4.39
N ALA A 87 -6.50 8.82 5.33
CA ALA A 87 -6.97 7.49 5.67
C ALA A 87 -7.56 6.82 4.42
N THR A 88 -7.24 5.54 4.19
CA THR A 88 -7.77 4.78 3.06
C THR A 88 -9.09 4.13 3.40
N CYS A 89 -9.46 4.10 4.67
CA CYS A 89 -10.68 3.46 5.15
C CYS A 89 -11.08 4.08 6.49
N GLU A 90 -12.29 3.74 6.94
CA GLU A 90 -12.76 4.15 8.26
C GLU A 90 -12.61 2.96 9.22
N GLY A 91 -11.93 3.19 10.31
CA GLY A 91 -11.67 2.15 11.29
C GLY A 91 -12.57 2.16 12.49
#